data_947f80316d164cad7e52403616dbc6e2
#
_entry.id   947f80316d164cad7e52403616dbc6e2
#
_cell.length_a   1.000
_cell.length_b   1.000
_cell.length_c   1.000
_cell.angle_alpha   90.00
_cell.angle_beta   90.00
_cell.angle_gamma   90.00
#
_symmetry.space_group_name_H-M   'P 1'
#
loop_
_entity.id
_entity.type
_entity.pdbx_description
1 polymer ?
#
loop_
_entity_poly.entity_id
_entity_poly.type
_entity_poly.pdbx_seq_one_letter_code
_entity_poly.pdbx_strand_id
1 'polypeptide(L)'
;MHSQRLSIYIFVLLLTALLPAQEFTFEVKTNKEDAIYSKGEDIVFSLRLLKDTQAVAGRTISYNLVGDGNLRENGTFISSKTPYTVQSKLDFPGWVYIRCVLLDDDGKPVKFINQRNREEEISGSIGAMVDPYEIKAAGEEPADFDAFWQRARAELSTVPLEAKLEPMSRGANDDGKLSCYDIKIPCPGGMPVSGYLVKPSGAKPKSLPALISYHGAGVRSAVLSTALSYARRGFIAMDVNAHGIENGQPPEFYTALSNNELKDYRSRDKDDPEKFYFRGMYQRVMRSLEYIKTCPEWDGKTLVVIGGSQGGAQSLVAAALDPQVTLCLAGVPAMSEHSGPLAQPPRQAGWPRLYRANAQGKPDNEKVCRTAAYFDNIYFAKRIKADCFLSTGFVDTTCPPTGVFAVFNNLPQGIRKEITLTPAAGHGAPNTKGDAYLKKLGESLQKKAAAPRRRR
;
A
#
# COMPACT_ATOMS: atom_id res chain seq x y z
N MET A 1 -68.62 35.87 -6.07
CA MET A 1 -67.95 35.30 -4.89
C MET A 1 -66.69 34.64 -5.38
N HIS A 2 -65.53 35.36 -5.31
CA HIS A 2 -64.21 34.85 -5.70
C HIS A 2 -63.45 34.40 -4.46
N SER A 3 -63.18 33.12 -4.34
CA SER A 3 -62.37 32.52 -3.30
C SER A 3 -60.88 32.61 -3.71
N GLN A 4 -60.11 33.50 -3.07
CA GLN A 4 -58.66 33.49 -3.17
C GLN A 4 -58.07 32.40 -2.30
N ARG A 5 -57.39 31.43 -2.91
CA ARG A 5 -56.56 30.43 -2.21
C ARG A 5 -55.19 31.05 -1.93
N LEU A 6 -54.90 31.23 -0.66
CA LEU A 6 -53.61 31.67 -0.15
C LEU A 6 -52.66 30.48 -0.13
N SER A 7 -51.66 30.41 -1.01
CA SER A 7 -50.60 29.41 -0.99
C SER A 7 -49.51 29.88 -0.02
N ILE A 8 -49.40 29.18 1.09
CA ILE A 8 -48.31 29.39 2.06
C ILE A 8 -47.09 28.57 1.57
N TYR A 9 -46.04 29.27 1.11
CA TYR A 9 -44.73 28.67 0.86
C TYR A 9 -43.97 28.55 2.17
N ILE A 10 -43.80 27.32 2.66
CA ILE A 10 -42.92 27.02 3.78
C ILE A 10 -41.49 26.96 3.23
N PHE A 11 -40.71 27.99 3.53
CA PHE A 11 -39.26 27.99 3.29
C PHE A 11 -38.60 27.11 4.37
N VAL A 12 -38.21 25.87 4.03
CA VAL A 12 -37.35 25.05 4.90
C VAL A 12 -35.94 25.60 4.76
N LEU A 13 -35.51 26.41 5.73
CA LEU A 13 -34.12 26.75 5.90
C LEU A 13 -33.37 25.47 6.32
N LEU A 14 -32.69 24.84 5.37
CA LEU A 14 -31.65 23.84 5.68
C LEU A 14 -30.49 24.56 6.35
N LEU A 15 -30.49 24.58 7.69
CA LEU A 15 -29.29 24.89 8.46
C LEU A 15 -28.28 23.75 8.16
N THR A 16 -27.36 23.98 7.23
CA THR A 16 -26.13 23.20 7.13
C THR A 16 -25.34 23.52 8.39
N ALA A 17 -25.42 22.64 9.39
CA ALA A 17 -24.51 22.69 10.51
C ALA A 17 -23.09 22.59 9.92
N LEU A 18 -22.36 23.70 9.94
CA LEU A 18 -20.91 23.69 9.74
C LEU A 18 -20.34 22.79 10.82
N LEU A 19 -19.87 21.61 10.42
CA LEU A 19 -19.11 20.71 11.30
C LEU A 19 -17.94 21.54 11.85
N PRO A 20 -17.67 21.51 13.17
CA PRO A 20 -16.56 22.26 13.74
C PRO A 20 -15.28 21.78 13.05
N ALA A 21 -14.60 22.74 12.39
CA ALA A 21 -13.25 22.51 11.89
C ALA A 21 -12.36 22.09 13.07
N GLN A 22 -11.34 21.29 12.79
CA GLN A 22 -10.38 20.88 13.81
C GLN A 22 -9.76 22.12 14.45
N GLU A 23 -10.19 22.44 15.67
CA GLU A 23 -9.81 23.67 16.39
C GLU A 23 -8.33 23.63 16.81
N PHE A 24 -7.82 22.43 17.11
CA PHE A 24 -6.44 22.21 17.56
C PHE A 24 -5.69 21.30 16.59
N THR A 25 -4.40 21.56 16.43
CA THR A 25 -3.46 20.73 15.68
C THR A 25 -2.18 20.51 16.46
N PHE A 26 -1.39 19.53 16.09
CA PHE A 26 -0.07 19.31 16.64
C PHE A 26 1.02 19.67 15.63
N GLU A 27 2.02 20.40 16.08
CA GLU A 27 3.32 20.46 15.43
C GLU A 27 4.25 19.46 16.12
N VAL A 28 4.59 18.37 15.37
CA VAL A 28 5.48 17.33 15.86
C VAL A 28 6.67 17.25 14.92
N LYS A 29 7.88 17.40 15.46
CA LYS A 29 9.14 17.46 14.70
C LYS A 29 10.20 16.61 15.34
N THR A 30 11.19 16.24 14.55
CA THR A 30 12.47 15.70 15.02
C THR A 30 13.56 16.77 14.88
N ASN A 31 14.69 16.60 15.57
CA ASN A 31 15.86 17.49 15.46
C ASN A 31 16.58 17.38 14.10
N LYS A 32 16.18 16.44 13.22
CA LYS A 32 16.62 16.37 11.83
C LYS A 32 15.40 16.37 10.90
N GLU A 33 15.46 17.12 9.81
CA GLU A 33 14.36 17.28 8.87
C GLU A 33 14.01 15.97 8.15
N ASP A 34 15.03 15.19 7.77
CA ASP A 34 14.86 13.89 7.11
C ASP A 34 14.51 12.75 8.07
N ALA A 35 14.62 12.99 9.38
CA ALA A 35 14.41 12.03 10.45
C ALA A 35 15.25 10.74 10.32
N ILE A 36 16.45 10.85 9.75
CA ILE A 36 17.41 9.74 9.59
C ILE A 36 18.60 9.97 10.55
N TYR A 37 18.91 8.96 11.31
CA TYR A 37 19.93 8.99 12.36
C TYR A 37 20.92 7.83 12.21
N SER A 38 22.09 7.98 12.81
CA SER A 38 23.04 6.90 12.98
C SER A 38 22.83 6.18 14.33
N LYS A 39 23.33 4.97 14.45
CA LYS A 39 23.34 4.21 15.73
C LYS A 39 23.97 5.05 16.84
N GLY A 40 23.30 5.08 17.99
CA GLY A 40 23.74 5.81 19.16
C GLY A 40 23.55 7.34 19.09
N GLU A 41 22.97 7.86 17.99
CA GLU A 41 22.66 9.28 17.88
C GLU A 41 21.36 9.62 18.63
N ASP A 42 21.34 10.79 19.29
CA ASP A 42 20.17 11.25 20.05
C ASP A 42 19.06 11.74 19.10
N ILE A 43 17.89 11.14 19.21
CA ILE A 43 16.67 11.52 18.53
C ILE A 43 15.85 12.38 19.47
N VAL A 44 15.62 13.64 19.12
CA VAL A 44 14.81 14.56 19.94
C VAL A 44 13.52 14.85 19.24
N PHE A 45 12.42 14.38 19.82
CA PHE A 45 11.06 14.72 19.38
C PHE A 45 10.60 15.99 20.06
N SER A 46 10.06 16.92 19.30
CA SER A 46 9.52 18.21 19.75
C SER A 46 8.01 18.24 19.51
N LEU A 47 7.22 18.43 20.57
CA LEU A 47 5.77 18.32 20.59
C LEU A 47 5.16 19.65 20.98
N ARG A 48 4.29 20.23 20.16
CA ARG A 48 3.62 21.50 20.42
C ARG A 48 2.16 21.46 19.96
N LEU A 49 1.23 21.85 20.85
CA LEU A 49 -0.17 22.01 20.52
C LEU A 49 -0.39 23.41 19.96
N LEU A 50 -1.13 23.49 18.85
CA LEU A 50 -1.48 24.74 18.18
C LEU A 50 -3.00 24.89 18.07
N LYS A 51 -3.46 26.18 18.15
CA LYS A 51 -4.76 26.62 17.71
C LYS A 51 -4.54 27.78 16.74
N ASP A 52 -5.09 27.71 15.54
CA ASP A 52 -4.91 28.73 14.50
C ASP A 52 -3.42 29.15 14.32
N THR A 53 -2.51 28.16 14.28
CA THR A 53 -1.05 28.31 14.18
C THR A 53 -0.35 28.87 15.43
N GLN A 54 -1.05 29.26 16.48
CA GLN A 54 -0.47 29.77 17.72
C GLN A 54 -0.33 28.66 18.77
N ALA A 55 0.79 28.69 19.52
CA ALA A 55 1.03 27.73 20.59
C ALA A 55 0.03 27.90 21.74
N VAL A 56 -0.56 26.79 22.18
CA VAL A 56 -1.54 26.73 23.26
C VAL A 56 -0.90 26.18 24.52
N ALA A 57 -1.10 26.85 25.64
CA ALA A 57 -0.64 26.44 26.97
C ALA A 57 -1.81 25.93 27.84
N GLY A 58 -1.48 25.11 28.86
CA GLY A 58 -2.40 24.70 29.91
C GLY A 58 -3.32 23.50 29.56
N ARG A 59 -3.03 22.78 28.47
CA ARG A 59 -3.80 21.59 28.06
C ARG A 59 -3.01 20.31 28.35
N THR A 60 -3.70 19.29 28.84
CA THR A 60 -3.10 17.99 29.10
C THR A 60 -2.92 17.21 27.79
N ILE A 61 -1.72 16.69 27.58
CA ILE A 61 -1.35 15.91 26.40
C ILE A 61 -0.74 14.60 26.88
N SER A 62 -1.19 13.46 26.34
CA SER A 62 -0.51 12.19 26.49
C SER A 62 0.41 11.94 25.29
N TYR A 63 1.52 11.22 25.52
CA TYR A 63 2.35 10.71 24.44
C TYR A 63 2.65 9.23 24.61
N ASN A 64 2.91 8.58 23.49
CA ASN A 64 3.36 7.21 23.40
C ASN A 64 4.51 7.14 22.40
N LEU A 65 5.67 6.70 22.86
CA LEU A 65 6.87 6.44 22.09
C LEU A 65 7.01 4.94 21.92
N VAL A 66 7.09 4.46 20.68
CA VAL A 66 7.18 3.04 20.36
C VAL A 66 8.27 2.84 19.31
N GLY A 67 9.03 1.77 19.42
CA GLY A 67 10.07 1.43 18.47
C GLY A 67 10.44 -0.05 18.43
N ASP A 68 11.36 -0.36 17.55
CA ASP A 68 11.99 -1.67 17.48
C ASP A 68 12.79 -1.96 18.78
N GLY A 69 13.12 -3.23 19.03
CA GLY A 69 13.73 -3.64 20.27
C GLY A 69 12.76 -3.64 21.46
N ASN A 70 11.45 -3.69 21.21
CA ASN A 70 10.40 -3.57 22.23
C ASN A 70 10.41 -2.21 22.98
N LEU A 71 11.00 -1.18 22.39
CA LEU A 71 10.99 0.16 22.98
C LEU A 71 9.55 0.63 23.16
N ARG A 72 9.20 0.99 24.40
CA ARG A 72 7.92 1.58 24.78
C ARG A 72 8.12 2.55 25.93
N GLU A 73 7.69 3.77 25.72
CA GLU A 73 7.60 4.81 26.72
C GLU A 73 6.29 5.56 26.56
N ASN A 74 5.68 5.95 27.64
CA ASN A 74 4.48 6.78 27.62
C ASN A 74 4.53 7.78 28.77
N GLY A 75 3.84 8.89 28.60
CA GLY A 75 3.77 9.93 29.61
C GLY A 75 2.71 10.97 29.29
N THR A 76 2.59 11.92 30.17
CA THR A 76 1.73 13.08 30.02
C THR A 76 2.51 14.36 30.33
N PHE A 77 2.10 15.47 29.70
CA PHE A 77 2.66 16.78 29.98
C PHE A 77 1.58 17.87 29.78
N ILE A 78 1.83 19.04 30.36
CA ILE A 78 0.99 20.22 30.13
C ILE A 78 1.59 21.04 29.00
N SER A 79 0.79 21.35 28.00
CA SER A 79 1.22 22.16 26.86
C SER A 79 1.66 23.55 27.29
N SER A 80 2.66 24.09 26.61
CA SER A 80 3.18 25.43 26.84
C SER A 80 3.53 26.10 25.50
N LYS A 81 3.96 27.38 25.55
CA LYS A 81 4.46 28.09 24.36
C LYS A 81 5.77 27.47 23.86
N THR A 82 6.59 26.93 24.76
CA THR A 82 7.80 26.18 24.43
C THR A 82 7.42 24.73 24.15
N PRO A 83 7.93 24.11 23.07
CA PRO A 83 7.68 22.71 22.78
C PRO A 83 8.14 21.79 23.92
N TYR A 84 7.37 20.76 24.22
CA TYR A 84 7.81 19.67 25.07
C TYR A 84 8.71 18.72 24.27
N THR A 85 9.79 18.25 24.88
CA THR A 85 10.76 17.37 24.20
C THR A 85 10.79 15.98 24.83
N VAL A 86 10.82 14.96 23.97
CA VAL A 86 11.06 13.56 24.34
C VAL A 86 12.30 13.09 23.61
N GLN A 87 13.22 12.47 24.34
CA GLN A 87 14.46 11.95 23.77
C GLN A 87 14.37 10.43 23.58
N SER A 88 15.02 9.93 22.56
CA SER A 88 15.16 8.50 22.30
C SER A 88 16.51 8.21 21.64
N LYS A 89 16.90 6.96 21.64
CA LYS A 89 18.14 6.47 21.03
C LYS A 89 18.00 4.99 20.68
N LEU A 90 18.54 4.58 19.54
CA LEU A 90 18.72 3.16 19.21
C LEU A 90 20.20 2.91 18.89
N ASP A 91 20.75 1.84 19.45
CA ASP A 91 22.13 1.39 19.19
C ASP A 91 22.20 0.34 18.07
N PHE A 92 21.12 0.20 17.31
CA PHE A 92 20.95 -0.75 16.20
C PHE A 92 20.12 -0.15 15.08
N PRO A 93 20.22 -0.65 13.83
CA PRO A 93 19.37 -0.25 12.72
C PRO A 93 17.90 -0.55 13.01
N GLY A 94 17.06 0.47 13.01
CA GLY A 94 15.68 0.29 13.44
C GLY A 94 14.82 1.54 13.27
N TRP A 95 13.69 1.52 13.92
CA TRP A 95 12.63 2.51 13.81
C TRP A 95 12.07 2.87 15.18
N VAL A 96 11.73 4.14 15.34
CA VAL A 96 11.00 4.67 16.49
C VAL A 96 10.03 5.74 16.04
N TYR A 97 8.86 5.81 16.67
CA TYR A 97 7.92 6.91 16.42
C TYR A 97 7.24 7.35 17.72
N ILE A 98 6.82 8.61 17.73
CA ILE A 98 6.03 9.20 18.81
C ILE A 98 4.65 9.58 18.30
N ARG A 99 3.62 9.35 19.11
CA ARG A 99 2.28 9.85 18.92
C ARG A 99 1.84 10.59 20.17
N CYS A 100 1.33 11.82 20.00
CA CYS A 100 0.72 12.59 21.08
C CYS A 100 -0.76 12.81 20.80
N VAL A 101 -1.55 12.93 21.89
CA VAL A 101 -3.02 13.06 21.87
C VAL A 101 -3.44 14.12 22.86
N LEU A 102 -4.32 15.03 22.45
CA LEU A 102 -4.94 16.01 23.32
C LEU A 102 -5.98 15.31 24.23
N LEU A 103 -5.91 15.55 25.54
CA LEU A 103 -6.86 15.04 26.51
C LEU A 103 -7.79 16.16 27.01
N ASP A 104 -9.03 15.77 27.33
CA ASP A 104 -9.97 16.61 28.06
C ASP A 104 -9.69 16.59 29.57
N ASP A 105 -10.53 17.30 30.35
CA ASP A 105 -10.37 17.41 31.79
C ASP A 105 -10.61 16.07 32.54
N ASP A 106 -11.29 15.12 31.90
CA ASP A 106 -11.52 13.76 32.41
C ASP A 106 -10.38 12.80 32.02
N GLY A 107 -9.35 13.27 31.29
CA GLY A 107 -8.24 12.47 30.79
C GLY A 107 -8.57 11.61 29.57
N LYS A 108 -9.67 11.88 28.87
CA LYS A 108 -10.07 11.16 27.65
C LYS A 108 -9.57 11.89 26.39
N PRO A 109 -9.28 11.17 25.28
CA PRO A 109 -8.94 11.79 24.02
C PRO A 109 -10.01 12.76 23.52
N VAL A 110 -9.62 14.00 23.21
CA VAL A 110 -10.49 14.96 22.52
C VAL A 110 -10.64 14.53 21.09
N LYS A 111 -11.90 14.47 20.62
CA LYS A 111 -12.26 13.99 19.30
C LYS A 111 -12.94 15.05 18.46
N PHE A 112 -12.90 14.88 17.14
CA PHE A 112 -13.60 15.71 16.16
C PHE A 112 -14.15 14.85 15.03
N ILE A 113 -15.10 15.37 14.27
CA ILE A 113 -15.63 14.68 13.09
C ILE A 113 -14.87 15.18 11.85
N ASN A 114 -14.19 14.30 11.17
CA ASN A 114 -13.44 14.65 9.96
C ASN A 114 -14.36 14.84 8.73
N GLN A 115 -13.79 15.30 7.61
CA GLN A 115 -14.52 15.52 6.34
C GLN A 115 -15.19 14.26 5.75
N ARG A 116 -14.85 13.06 6.24
CA ARG A 116 -15.45 11.78 5.84
C ARG A 116 -16.52 11.32 6.82
N ASN A 117 -17.00 12.20 7.69
CA ASN A 117 -17.97 11.92 8.75
C ASN A 117 -17.51 10.77 9.69
N ARG A 118 -16.21 10.76 10.03
CA ARG A 118 -15.63 9.80 10.98
C ARG A 118 -15.10 10.54 12.19
N GLU A 119 -15.31 9.95 13.36
CA GLU A 119 -14.72 10.42 14.61
C GLU A 119 -13.21 10.12 14.61
N GLU A 120 -12.38 11.15 14.85
CA GLU A 120 -10.93 11.06 14.95
C GLU A 120 -10.44 11.81 16.20
N GLU A 121 -9.33 11.34 16.79
CA GLU A 121 -8.69 12.01 17.91
C GLU A 121 -7.81 13.16 17.43
N ILE A 122 -7.80 14.27 18.19
CA ILE A 122 -6.83 15.34 17.96
C ILE A 122 -5.46 14.81 18.38
N SER A 123 -4.65 14.46 17.40
CA SER A 123 -3.35 13.83 17.60
C SER A 123 -2.31 14.30 16.59
N GLY A 124 -1.04 14.15 16.96
CA GLY A 124 0.10 14.37 16.08
C GLY A 124 1.09 13.23 16.21
N SER A 125 1.88 12.98 15.18
CA SER A 125 2.88 11.91 15.19
C SER A 125 4.00 12.17 14.19
N ILE A 126 5.18 11.65 14.51
CA ILE A 126 6.33 11.60 13.63
C ILE A 126 7.19 10.39 13.99
N GLY A 127 7.84 9.80 13.00
CA GLY A 127 8.80 8.71 13.22
C GLY A 127 10.20 9.09 12.79
N ALA A 128 11.16 8.27 13.21
CA ALA A 128 12.57 8.37 12.88
C ALA A 128 13.14 6.99 12.57
N MET A 129 14.13 6.95 11.67
CA MET A 129 14.85 5.74 11.30
C MET A 129 16.30 5.87 11.72
N VAL A 130 16.88 4.77 12.22
CA VAL A 130 18.30 4.66 12.54
C VAL A 130 18.94 3.69 11.57
N ASP A 131 20.00 4.13 10.87
CA ASP A 131 20.73 3.38 9.84
C ASP A 131 19.81 2.49 8.94
N PRO A 132 18.76 3.06 8.31
CA PRO A 132 17.75 2.25 7.61
C PRO A 132 18.32 1.41 6.46
N TYR A 133 19.39 1.87 5.83
CA TYR A 133 20.05 1.16 4.73
C TYR A 133 20.91 -0.03 5.22
N GLU A 134 21.15 -0.17 6.53
CA GLU A 134 21.81 -1.31 7.15
C GLU A 134 20.83 -2.41 7.62
N ILE A 135 19.53 -2.18 7.53
CA ILE A 135 18.51 -3.16 7.92
C ILE A 135 18.61 -4.40 7.03
N LYS A 136 18.85 -5.56 7.66
CA LYS A 136 18.92 -6.87 7.01
C LYS A 136 17.66 -7.69 7.31
N ALA A 137 17.33 -8.63 6.41
CA ALA A 137 16.28 -9.61 6.66
C ALA A 137 16.56 -10.39 7.97
N ALA A 138 15.53 -10.59 8.79
CA ALA A 138 15.65 -11.36 10.04
C ALA A 138 15.51 -12.87 9.83
N GLY A 139 14.79 -13.30 8.78
CA GLY A 139 14.58 -14.71 8.46
C GLY A 139 15.46 -15.21 7.32
N GLU A 140 15.37 -16.50 7.08
CA GLU A 140 16.06 -17.18 5.98
C GLU A 140 15.10 -17.47 4.82
N GLU A 141 15.63 -17.37 3.61
CA GLU A 141 14.92 -17.74 2.40
C GLU A 141 14.77 -19.26 2.32
N PRO A 142 13.56 -19.79 2.01
CA PRO A 142 13.40 -21.22 1.75
C PRO A 142 14.33 -21.70 0.64
N ALA A 143 15.04 -22.79 0.86
CA ALA A 143 16.00 -23.31 -0.10
C ALA A 143 15.36 -23.67 -1.46
N ASP A 144 14.07 -24.01 -1.45
CA ASP A 144 13.31 -24.35 -2.65
C ASP A 144 12.35 -23.21 -3.10
N PHE A 145 12.60 -21.96 -2.70
CA PHE A 145 11.74 -20.81 -3.02
C PHE A 145 11.43 -20.70 -4.51
N ASP A 146 12.46 -20.79 -5.36
CA ASP A 146 12.27 -20.72 -6.82
C ASP A 146 11.49 -21.92 -7.36
N ALA A 147 11.80 -23.12 -6.87
CA ALA A 147 11.10 -24.33 -7.28
C ALA A 147 9.62 -24.29 -6.87
N PHE A 148 9.29 -23.75 -5.69
CA PHE A 148 7.91 -23.53 -5.25
C PHE A 148 7.14 -22.65 -6.23
N TRP A 149 7.69 -21.51 -6.61
CA TRP A 149 7.01 -20.58 -7.53
C TRP A 149 7.00 -21.09 -8.98
N GLN A 150 7.98 -21.92 -9.38
CA GLN A 150 7.95 -22.64 -10.65
C GLN A 150 6.82 -23.67 -10.69
N ARG A 151 6.58 -24.44 -9.60
CA ARG A 151 5.43 -25.34 -9.50
C ARG A 151 4.10 -24.59 -9.59
N ALA A 152 3.98 -23.46 -8.88
CA ALA A 152 2.78 -22.61 -8.95
C ALA A 152 2.52 -22.09 -10.37
N ARG A 153 3.57 -21.76 -11.12
CA ARG A 153 3.49 -21.38 -12.54
C ARG A 153 3.12 -22.55 -13.44
N ALA A 154 3.71 -23.73 -13.21
CA ALA A 154 3.38 -24.94 -13.98
C ALA A 154 1.91 -25.31 -13.81
N GLU A 155 1.39 -25.27 -12.58
CA GLU A 155 -0.05 -25.45 -12.32
C GLU A 155 -0.90 -24.39 -13.05
N LEU A 156 -0.49 -23.11 -13.00
CA LEU A 156 -1.19 -22.06 -13.73
C LEU A 156 -1.25 -22.35 -15.24
N SER A 157 -0.18 -22.85 -15.82
CA SER A 157 -0.11 -23.17 -17.26
C SER A 157 -1.03 -24.30 -17.70
N THR A 158 -1.53 -25.14 -16.79
CA THR A 158 -2.52 -26.19 -17.12
C THR A 158 -3.91 -25.62 -17.41
N VAL A 159 -4.18 -24.36 -17.02
CA VAL A 159 -5.46 -23.69 -17.26
C VAL A 159 -5.32 -22.80 -18.50
N PRO A 160 -6.19 -22.95 -19.50
CA PRO A 160 -6.13 -22.15 -20.72
C PRO A 160 -6.21 -20.62 -20.47
N LEU A 161 -5.47 -19.87 -21.29
CA LEU A 161 -5.49 -18.39 -21.24
C LEU A 161 -6.67 -17.85 -22.09
N GLU A 162 -7.89 -18.27 -21.76
CA GLU A 162 -9.11 -17.91 -22.46
C GLU A 162 -9.85 -16.80 -21.69
N ALA A 163 -9.52 -15.54 -22.02
CA ALA A 163 -10.14 -14.41 -21.35
C ALA A 163 -11.54 -14.13 -21.89
N LYS A 164 -12.50 -13.95 -20.98
CA LYS A 164 -13.82 -13.40 -21.30
C LYS A 164 -13.76 -11.89 -21.13
N LEU A 165 -14.07 -11.16 -22.20
CA LEU A 165 -14.13 -9.70 -22.21
C LEU A 165 -15.58 -9.26 -22.45
N GLU A 166 -16.16 -8.57 -21.49
CA GLU A 166 -17.48 -7.97 -21.62
C GLU A 166 -17.32 -6.46 -21.88
N PRO A 167 -17.70 -5.97 -23.08
CA PRO A 167 -17.62 -4.55 -23.39
C PRO A 167 -18.46 -3.72 -22.41
N MET A 168 -17.88 -2.59 -21.98
CA MET A 168 -18.54 -1.67 -21.06
C MET A 168 -18.80 -0.33 -21.73
N SER A 169 -20.05 0.15 -21.66
CA SER A 169 -20.40 1.51 -22.05
C SER A 169 -20.11 2.49 -20.91
N ARG A 170 -19.57 3.67 -21.23
CA ARG A 170 -19.39 4.78 -20.29
C ARG A 170 -20.55 5.78 -20.32
N GLY A 171 -21.65 5.43 -21.02
CA GLY A 171 -22.82 6.29 -21.20
C GLY A 171 -22.47 7.63 -21.86
N ALA A 172 -23.06 8.72 -21.39
CA ALA A 172 -22.84 10.07 -21.94
C ALA A 172 -21.39 10.57 -21.85
N ASN A 173 -20.54 9.94 -21.05
CA ASN A 173 -19.12 10.26 -20.93
C ASN A 173 -18.23 9.48 -21.91
N ASP A 174 -18.84 8.76 -22.85
CA ASP A 174 -18.11 7.99 -23.84
C ASP A 174 -17.80 8.85 -25.07
N ASP A 175 -16.54 9.27 -25.18
CA ASP A 175 -16.02 10.03 -26.31
C ASP A 175 -15.43 9.13 -27.43
N GLY A 176 -15.65 7.81 -27.34
CA GLY A 176 -15.15 6.81 -28.30
C GLY A 176 -13.63 6.60 -28.31
N LYS A 177 -12.86 7.36 -27.50
CA LYS A 177 -11.39 7.31 -27.53
C LYS A 177 -10.82 6.13 -26.74
N LEU A 178 -11.61 5.49 -25.89
CA LEU A 178 -11.16 4.37 -25.05
C LEU A 178 -12.14 3.19 -25.18
N SER A 179 -11.59 2.01 -25.36
CA SER A 179 -12.31 0.74 -25.27
C SER A 179 -12.19 0.18 -23.85
N CYS A 180 -13.33 -0.13 -23.22
CA CYS A 180 -13.42 -0.57 -21.83
C CYS A 180 -14.06 -1.97 -21.76
N TYR A 181 -13.50 -2.84 -20.91
CA TYR A 181 -13.99 -4.20 -20.73
C TYR A 181 -13.96 -4.59 -19.25
N ASP A 182 -15.00 -5.28 -18.76
CA ASP A 182 -14.86 -6.18 -17.61
C ASP A 182 -14.20 -7.46 -18.12
N ILE A 183 -13.12 -7.88 -17.44
CA ILE A 183 -12.32 -9.02 -17.89
C ILE A 183 -12.27 -10.11 -16.81
N LYS A 184 -12.46 -11.35 -17.26
CA LYS A 184 -12.25 -12.56 -16.47
C LYS A 184 -11.27 -13.48 -17.18
N ILE A 185 -10.22 -13.92 -16.49
CA ILE A 185 -9.22 -14.83 -17.06
C ILE A 185 -9.08 -16.04 -16.13
N PRO A 186 -9.29 -17.26 -16.60
CA PRO A 186 -9.25 -18.46 -15.77
C PRO A 186 -7.92 -18.65 -15.03
N CYS A 187 -8.02 -19.11 -13.78
CA CYS A 187 -6.91 -19.50 -12.93
C CYS A 187 -7.23 -20.81 -12.20
N PRO A 188 -6.22 -21.53 -11.68
CA PRO A 188 -6.44 -22.68 -10.80
C PRO A 188 -7.33 -22.34 -9.61
N GLY A 189 -8.07 -23.31 -9.09
CA GLY A 189 -8.95 -23.14 -7.93
C GLY A 189 -10.24 -22.34 -8.21
N GLY A 190 -10.57 -22.06 -9.48
CA GLY A 190 -11.85 -21.48 -9.89
C GLY A 190 -12.00 -19.95 -9.64
N MET A 191 -11.03 -19.29 -9.01
CA MET A 191 -11.07 -17.83 -8.82
C MET A 191 -10.23 -17.13 -9.92
N PRO A 192 -10.87 -16.53 -10.94
CA PRO A 192 -10.18 -15.96 -12.10
C PRO A 192 -9.41 -14.68 -11.74
N VAL A 193 -8.55 -14.21 -12.66
CA VAL A 193 -8.27 -12.78 -12.71
C VAL A 193 -9.58 -12.08 -13.04
N SER A 194 -9.97 -11.13 -12.23
CA SER A 194 -11.14 -10.29 -12.44
C SER A 194 -10.71 -8.83 -12.38
N GLY A 195 -11.13 -8.00 -13.33
CA GLY A 195 -10.68 -6.62 -13.36
C GLY A 195 -11.34 -5.82 -14.49
N TYR A 196 -10.83 -4.59 -14.65
CA TYR A 196 -11.19 -3.74 -15.78
C TYR A 196 -9.98 -3.55 -16.69
N LEU A 197 -10.15 -3.86 -17.97
CA LEU A 197 -9.20 -3.61 -19.04
C LEU A 197 -9.65 -2.40 -19.85
N VAL A 198 -8.78 -1.39 -19.94
CA VAL A 198 -9.05 -0.17 -20.72
C VAL A 198 -7.86 0.12 -21.62
N LYS A 199 -8.12 0.47 -22.89
CA LYS A 199 -7.08 0.83 -23.85
C LYS A 199 -7.55 1.91 -24.82
N PRO A 200 -6.63 2.73 -25.38
CA PRO A 200 -6.96 3.64 -26.49
C PRO A 200 -7.60 2.90 -27.66
N SER A 201 -8.74 3.40 -28.14
CA SER A 201 -9.47 2.82 -29.29
C SER A 201 -8.65 3.01 -30.57
N GLY A 202 -8.68 2.00 -31.45
CA GLY A 202 -8.01 2.07 -32.74
C GLY A 202 -6.47 2.14 -32.67
N ALA A 203 -5.86 1.80 -31.52
CA ALA A 203 -4.40 1.77 -31.41
C ALA A 203 -3.78 0.72 -32.36
N LYS A 204 -2.65 1.07 -32.94
CA LYS A 204 -1.91 0.18 -33.85
C LYS A 204 -1.27 -0.98 -33.07
N PRO A 205 -1.08 -2.15 -33.70
CA PRO A 205 -0.28 -3.21 -33.10
C PRO A 205 1.11 -2.72 -32.67
N LYS A 206 1.59 -3.22 -31.51
CA LYS A 206 2.91 -2.93 -30.93
C LYS A 206 3.19 -1.45 -30.68
N SER A 207 2.17 -0.65 -30.35
CA SER A 207 2.29 0.79 -30.21
C SER A 207 2.14 1.31 -28.77
N LEU A 208 1.58 0.54 -27.86
CA LEU A 208 1.23 1.00 -26.52
C LEU A 208 2.06 0.34 -25.43
N PRO A 209 2.51 1.09 -24.41
CA PRO A 209 2.98 0.54 -23.17
C PRO A 209 1.82 -0.14 -22.40
N ALA A 210 2.12 -1.09 -21.54
CA ALA A 210 1.14 -1.75 -20.67
C ALA A 210 1.35 -1.40 -19.20
N LEU A 211 0.24 -1.33 -18.44
CA LEU A 211 0.27 -1.08 -16.99
C LEU A 211 -0.80 -1.92 -16.31
N ILE A 212 -0.41 -2.59 -15.20
CA ILE A 212 -1.33 -3.28 -14.32
C ILE A 212 -1.31 -2.62 -12.94
N SER A 213 -2.48 -2.28 -12.41
CA SER A 213 -2.65 -1.81 -11.06
C SER A 213 -3.30 -2.87 -10.17
N TYR A 214 -2.78 -2.99 -8.94
CA TYR A 214 -3.28 -3.88 -7.90
C TYR A 214 -3.75 -3.06 -6.70
N HIS A 215 -4.95 -3.34 -6.20
CA HIS A 215 -5.48 -2.59 -5.07
C HIS A 215 -4.98 -3.12 -3.70
N GLY A 216 -5.03 -2.27 -2.68
CA GLY A 216 -4.72 -2.64 -1.30
C GLY A 216 -5.70 -3.65 -0.71
N ALA A 217 -5.48 -4.10 0.52
CA ALA A 217 -6.32 -5.08 1.21
C ALA A 217 -7.80 -4.67 1.29
N GLY A 218 -8.66 -5.67 1.37
CA GLY A 218 -10.12 -5.53 1.48
C GLY A 218 -10.85 -6.19 0.32
N VAL A 219 -12.04 -6.69 0.63
CA VAL A 219 -12.94 -7.36 -0.33
C VAL A 219 -13.74 -6.29 -1.05
N ARG A 220 -13.42 -6.04 -2.31
CA ARG A 220 -14.01 -4.96 -3.10
C ARG A 220 -13.78 -5.15 -4.60
N SER A 221 -14.53 -4.40 -5.41
CA SER A 221 -14.35 -4.32 -6.85
C SER A 221 -12.95 -3.82 -7.25
N ALA A 222 -12.49 -4.21 -8.42
CA ALA A 222 -11.56 -3.40 -9.20
C ALA A 222 -12.16 -2.00 -9.47
N VAL A 223 -11.31 -1.03 -9.82
CA VAL A 223 -11.70 0.38 -9.96
C VAL A 223 -11.55 0.85 -11.40
N LEU A 224 -12.66 0.94 -12.13
CA LEU A 224 -12.67 1.35 -13.54
C LEU A 224 -11.98 2.71 -13.75
N SER A 225 -12.21 3.69 -12.87
CA SER A 225 -11.58 5.02 -12.98
C SER A 225 -10.06 4.98 -12.88
N THR A 226 -9.49 3.97 -12.20
CA THR A 226 -8.04 3.74 -12.14
C THR A 226 -7.52 3.32 -13.53
N ALA A 227 -8.12 2.28 -14.14
CA ALA A 227 -7.74 1.85 -15.48
C ALA A 227 -7.94 2.95 -16.53
N LEU A 228 -9.06 3.70 -16.47
CA LEU A 228 -9.32 4.87 -17.33
C LEU A 228 -8.23 5.94 -17.19
N SER A 229 -7.78 6.23 -15.98
CA SER A 229 -6.74 7.24 -15.72
C SER A 229 -5.42 6.91 -16.43
N TYR A 230 -5.01 5.64 -16.44
CA TYR A 230 -3.79 5.22 -17.13
C TYR A 230 -4.00 5.07 -18.65
N ALA A 231 -5.16 4.60 -19.10
CA ALA A 231 -5.46 4.50 -20.51
C ALA A 231 -5.51 5.88 -21.20
N ARG A 232 -5.99 6.92 -20.53
CA ARG A 232 -5.91 8.32 -21.00
C ARG A 232 -4.48 8.82 -21.15
N ARG A 233 -3.52 8.20 -20.48
CA ARG A 233 -2.08 8.47 -20.64
C ARG A 233 -1.41 7.60 -21.71
N GLY A 234 -2.19 6.86 -22.48
CA GLY A 234 -1.73 6.04 -23.59
C GLY A 234 -1.28 4.61 -23.21
N PHE A 235 -1.70 4.08 -22.06
CA PHE A 235 -1.42 2.69 -21.68
C PHE A 235 -2.54 1.73 -22.10
N ILE A 236 -2.18 0.49 -22.38
CA ILE A 236 -3.09 -0.63 -22.13
C ILE A 236 -3.10 -0.78 -20.61
N ALA A 237 -4.22 -0.48 -19.97
CA ALA A 237 -4.31 -0.43 -18.51
C ALA A 237 -5.27 -1.50 -17.98
N MET A 238 -4.83 -2.26 -16.98
CA MET A 238 -5.67 -3.21 -16.27
C MET A 238 -5.67 -2.88 -14.78
N ASP A 239 -6.85 -2.77 -14.16
CA ASP A 239 -7.00 -2.70 -12.71
C ASP A 239 -7.55 -4.03 -12.21
N VAL A 240 -6.78 -4.74 -11.38
CA VAL A 240 -7.04 -6.13 -11.01
C VAL A 240 -7.65 -6.24 -9.62
N ASN A 241 -8.75 -6.98 -9.52
CA ASN A 241 -9.36 -7.40 -8.27
C ASN A 241 -8.51 -8.48 -7.60
N ALA A 242 -8.14 -8.29 -6.35
CA ALA A 242 -7.27 -9.21 -5.63
C ALA A 242 -7.87 -10.61 -5.40
N HIS A 243 -9.22 -10.72 -5.39
CA HIS A 243 -9.93 -11.92 -4.97
C HIS A 243 -10.56 -12.71 -6.12
N GLY A 244 -10.57 -12.17 -7.35
CA GLY A 244 -11.19 -12.85 -8.49
C GLY A 244 -12.73 -12.84 -8.44
N ILE A 245 -13.33 -11.91 -7.70
CA ILE A 245 -14.78 -11.75 -7.53
C ILE A 245 -15.37 -10.80 -8.59
N GLU A 246 -16.70 -10.74 -8.67
CA GLU A 246 -17.41 -9.84 -9.57
C GLU A 246 -17.09 -8.36 -9.28
N ASN A 247 -17.00 -7.55 -10.36
CA ASN A 247 -16.79 -6.12 -10.27
C ASN A 247 -18.11 -5.34 -10.38
N GLY A 248 -18.08 -4.07 -9.92
CA GLY A 248 -19.20 -3.14 -10.10
C GLY A 248 -20.46 -3.48 -9.33
N GLN A 249 -20.41 -4.43 -8.40
CA GLN A 249 -21.55 -4.82 -7.58
C GLN A 249 -21.82 -3.79 -6.45
N PRO A 250 -23.02 -3.76 -5.89
CA PRO A 250 -23.35 -2.89 -4.75
C PRO A 250 -22.45 -3.18 -3.51
N PRO A 251 -22.26 -2.20 -2.61
CA PRO A 251 -21.42 -2.38 -1.41
C PRO A 251 -21.79 -3.58 -0.55
N GLU A 252 -23.08 -3.93 -0.47
CA GLU A 252 -23.62 -5.03 0.33
C GLU A 252 -23.09 -6.38 -0.17
N PHE A 253 -22.90 -6.55 -1.47
CA PHE A 253 -22.31 -7.75 -2.08
C PHE A 253 -20.90 -8.00 -1.52
N TYR A 254 -20.04 -6.97 -1.52
CA TYR A 254 -18.67 -7.09 -0.99
C TYR A 254 -18.64 -7.27 0.52
N THR A 255 -19.57 -6.64 1.23
CA THR A 255 -19.74 -6.81 2.68
C THR A 255 -20.13 -8.25 3.00
N ALA A 256 -21.07 -8.84 2.26
CA ALA A 256 -21.47 -10.23 2.42
C ALA A 256 -20.29 -11.18 2.19
N LEU A 257 -19.53 -11.02 1.09
CA LEU A 257 -18.34 -11.82 0.81
C LEU A 257 -17.27 -11.67 1.90
N SER A 258 -17.04 -10.44 2.38
CA SER A 258 -16.06 -10.17 3.44
C SER A 258 -16.42 -10.82 4.77
N ASN A 259 -17.71 -10.97 5.06
CA ASN A 259 -18.21 -11.57 6.30
C ASN A 259 -18.35 -13.09 6.22
N ASN A 260 -18.37 -13.67 5.02
CA ASN A 260 -18.56 -15.09 4.76
C ASN A 260 -17.37 -15.72 4.03
N GLU A 261 -17.43 -15.87 2.70
CA GLU A 261 -16.47 -16.67 1.92
C GLU A 261 -15.04 -16.13 1.98
N LEU A 262 -14.87 -14.82 2.11
CA LEU A 262 -13.57 -14.15 2.19
C LEU A 262 -13.25 -13.64 3.59
N LYS A 263 -14.02 -14.07 4.59
CA LYS A 263 -13.69 -13.86 5.98
C LYS A 263 -12.32 -14.46 6.26
N ASP A 264 -11.47 -13.71 6.94
CA ASP A 264 -10.14 -14.15 7.34
C ASP A 264 -9.23 -14.65 6.20
N TYR A 265 -9.49 -14.24 4.93
CA TYR A 265 -8.64 -14.61 3.78
C TYR A 265 -7.15 -14.38 4.04
N ARG A 266 -6.82 -13.41 4.89
CA ARG A 266 -5.44 -13.03 5.24
C ARG A 266 -4.65 -14.13 5.96
N SER A 267 -5.34 -15.04 6.60
CA SER A 267 -4.75 -16.11 7.41
C SER A 267 -5.27 -17.50 7.04
N ARG A 268 -6.10 -17.61 5.98
CA ARG A 268 -6.66 -18.88 5.53
C ARG A 268 -5.54 -19.81 5.06
N ASP A 269 -5.47 -21.00 5.66
CA ASP A 269 -4.49 -22.07 5.36
C ASP A 269 -3.02 -21.60 5.48
N LYS A 270 -2.76 -20.66 6.40
CA LYS A 270 -1.44 -20.05 6.59
C LYS A 270 -0.35 -21.00 7.10
N ASP A 271 -0.68 -22.21 7.45
CA ASP A 271 0.23 -23.27 7.91
C ASP A 271 0.64 -24.26 6.80
N ASP A 272 0.07 -24.10 5.59
CA ASP A 272 0.39 -24.90 4.42
C ASP A 272 0.69 -23.98 3.22
N PRO A 273 1.95 -23.91 2.74
CA PRO A 273 2.30 -22.97 1.66
C PRO A 273 1.60 -23.28 0.33
N GLU A 274 1.23 -24.55 0.06
CA GLU A 274 0.53 -24.93 -1.17
C GLU A 274 -0.97 -24.54 -1.14
N LYS A 275 -1.56 -24.32 0.05
CA LYS A 275 -2.96 -23.94 0.24
C LYS A 275 -3.15 -22.51 0.67
N PHE A 276 -2.11 -21.85 1.18
CA PHE A 276 -2.22 -20.48 1.68
C PHE A 276 -2.89 -19.56 0.66
N TYR A 277 -3.91 -18.83 1.08
CA TYR A 277 -4.77 -18.02 0.20
C TYR A 277 -4.00 -17.11 -0.76
N PHE A 278 -2.86 -16.58 -0.33
CA PHE A 278 -2.02 -15.71 -1.16
C PHE A 278 -1.35 -16.44 -2.34
N ARG A 279 -1.23 -17.76 -2.30
CA ARG A 279 -0.71 -18.52 -3.45
C ARG A 279 -1.62 -18.33 -4.68
N GLY A 280 -2.91 -18.52 -4.53
CA GLY A 280 -3.89 -18.27 -5.60
C GLY A 280 -3.94 -16.78 -6.00
N MET A 281 -3.80 -15.85 -5.03
CA MET A 281 -3.71 -14.42 -5.32
C MET A 281 -2.49 -14.11 -6.22
N TYR A 282 -1.34 -14.70 -5.95
CA TYR A 282 -0.13 -14.48 -6.76
C TYR A 282 -0.17 -15.22 -8.11
N GLN A 283 -0.90 -16.34 -8.21
CA GLN A 283 -1.21 -16.94 -9.51
C GLN A 283 -2.08 -16.01 -10.37
N ARG A 284 -3.04 -15.28 -9.79
CA ARG A 284 -3.78 -14.23 -10.50
C ARG A 284 -2.88 -13.08 -10.96
N VAL A 285 -1.88 -12.69 -10.16
CA VAL A 285 -0.85 -11.72 -10.57
C VAL A 285 -0.10 -12.22 -11.81
N MET A 286 0.42 -13.45 -11.78
CA MET A 286 1.10 -14.06 -12.93
C MET A 286 0.20 -14.10 -14.17
N ARG A 287 -1.06 -14.55 -14.01
CA ARG A 287 -2.02 -14.65 -15.11
C ARG A 287 -2.36 -13.29 -15.73
N SER A 288 -2.48 -12.24 -14.93
CA SER A 288 -2.72 -10.88 -15.44
C SER A 288 -1.56 -10.38 -16.30
N LEU A 289 -0.32 -10.70 -15.93
CA LEU A 289 0.88 -10.40 -16.71
C LEU A 289 0.94 -11.21 -18.01
N GLU A 290 0.61 -12.50 -17.95
CA GLU A 290 0.54 -13.35 -19.15
C GLU A 290 -0.46 -12.76 -20.16
N TYR A 291 -1.66 -12.43 -19.70
CA TYR A 291 -2.71 -11.92 -20.58
C TYR A 291 -2.38 -10.57 -21.20
N ILE A 292 -1.95 -9.57 -20.42
CA ILE A 292 -1.71 -8.23 -20.96
C ILE A 292 -0.65 -8.23 -22.07
N LYS A 293 0.28 -9.19 -22.04
CA LYS A 293 1.32 -9.39 -23.05
C LYS A 293 0.77 -10.00 -24.35
N THR A 294 -0.43 -10.59 -24.33
CA THR A 294 -1.10 -11.08 -25.55
C THR A 294 -1.85 -9.99 -26.28
N CYS A 295 -2.06 -8.83 -25.67
CA CYS A 295 -2.73 -7.70 -26.34
C CYS A 295 -1.93 -7.29 -27.59
N PRO A 296 -2.52 -7.29 -28.78
CA PRO A 296 -1.78 -6.98 -30.01
C PRO A 296 -1.15 -5.60 -30.01
N GLU A 297 -1.74 -4.65 -29.29
CA GLU A 297 -1.29 -3.26 -29.21
C GLU A 297 -0.08 -3.09 -28.28
N TRP A 298 0.22 -4.06 -27.41
CA TRP A 298 1.38 -3.95 -26.50
C TRP A 298 2.70 -3.82 -27.27
N ASP A 299 3.54 -2.86 -26.86
CA ASP A 299 4.80 -2.52 -27.53
C ASP A 299 5.89 -3.62 -27.40
N GLY A 300 5.63 -4.65 -26.56
CA GLY A 300 6.60 -5.72 -26.27
C GLY A 300 7.79 -5.28 -25.40
N LYS A 301 7.78 -4.06 -24.87
CA LYS A 301 8.95 -3.45 -24.20
C LYS A 301 8.63 -2.82 -22.85
N THR A 302 7.45 -2.20 -22.71
CA THR A 302 7.11 -1.42 -21.52
C THR A 302 5.97 -2.09 -20.78
N LEU A 303 6.29 -2.63 -19.61
CA LEU A 303 5.33 -3.25 -18.72
C LEU A 303 5.53 -2.70 -17.31
N VAL A 304 4.53 -1.99 -16.82
CA VAL A 304 4.53 -1.32 -15.52
C VAL A 304 3.59 -2.04 -14.57
N VAL A 305 4.00 -2.20 -13.33
CA VAL A 305 3.15 -2.68 -12.24
C VAL A 305 3.12 -1.66 -11.11
N ILE A 306 1.93 -1.42 -10.55
CA ILE A 306 1.73 -0.38 -9.54
C ILE A 306 0.69 -0.81 -8.50
N GLY A 307 0.95 -0.52 -7.23
CA GLY A 307 0.01 -0.75 -6.16
C GLY A 307 0.46 -0.19 -4.82
N GLY A 308 -0.47 -0.14 -3.86
CA GLY A 308 -0.19 0.27 -2.48
C GLY A 308 -0.61 -0.81 -1.49
N SER A 309 0.10 -0.93 -0.35
CA SER A 309 -0.20 -1.92 0.68
C SER A 309 -0.15 -3.35 0.12
N GLN A 310 -1.21 -4.15 0.24
CA GLN A 310 -1.33 -5.45 -0.42
C GLN A 310 -1.08 -5.37 -1.93
N GLY A 311 -1.54 -4.30 -2.60
CA GLY A 311 -1.25 -4.07 -4.02
C GLY A 311 0.22 -3.78 -4.28
N GLY A 312 0.91 -3.11 -3.34
CA GLY A 312 2.36 -2.92 -3.36
C GLY A 312 3.11 -4.26 -3.28
N ALA A 313 2.64 -5.17 -2.41
CA ALA A 313 3.15 -6.54 -2.35
C ALA A 313 2.96 -7.27 -3.69
N GLN A 314 1.75 -7.22 -4.26
CA GLN A 314 1.46 -7.83 -5.55
C GLN A 314 2.33 -7.25 -6.69
N SER A 315 2.65 -5.94 -6.64
CA SER A 315 3.54 -5.29 -7.62
C SER A 315 4.99 -5.79 -7.50
N LEU A 316 5.50 -5.99 -6.30
CA LEU A 316 6.82 -6.58 -6.06
C LEU A 316 6.88 -8.03 -6.55
N VAL A 317 5.85 -8.82 -6.23
CA VAL A 317 5.72 -10.20 -6.71
C VAL A 317 5.64 -10.27 -8.23
N ALA A 318 4.85 -9.39 -8.86
CA ALA A 318 4.76 -9.27 -10.31
C ALA A 318 6.13 -9.02 -10.95
N ALA A 319 6.88 -8.05 -10.43
CA ALA A 319 8.20 -7.69 -10.92
C ALA A 319 9.26 -8.79 -10.69
N ALA A 320 9.12 -9.57 -9.62
CA ALA A 320 10.02 -10.67 -9.30
C ALA A 320 9.76 -11.92 -10.16
N LEU A 321 8.49 -12.24 -10.40
CA LEU A 321 8.10 -13.44 -11.12
C LEU A 321 8.05 -13.26 -12.63
N ASP A 322 8.05 -12.01 -13.14
CA ASP A 322 8.08 -11.75 -14.58
C ASP A 322 9.19 -10.76 -14.95
N PRO A 323 10.29 -11.25 -15.57
CA PRO A 323 11.42 -10.40 -15.95
C PRO A 323 11.13 -9.39 -17.07
N GLN A 324 9.95 -9.44 -17.71
CA GLN A 324 9.51 -8.46 -18.69
C GLN A 324 8.86 -7.22 -18.05
N VAL A 325 8.56 -7.26 -16.75
CA VAL A 325 8.23 -6.05 -16.00
C VAL A 325 9.43 -5.11 -16.03
N THR A 326 9.20 -3.86 -16.37
CA THR A 326 10.26 -2.87 -16.58
C THR A 326 10.25 -1.76 -15.53
N LEU A 327 9.13 -1.58 -14.84
CA LEU A 327 8.96 -0.60 -13.78
C LEU A 327 8.00 -1.13 -12.72
N CYS A 328 8.45 -1.12 -11.46
CA CYS A 328 7.66 -1.46 -10.29
C CYS A 328 7.48 -0.24 -9.38
N LEU A 329 6.23 0.13 -9.10
CA LEU A 329 5.86 1.22 -8.22
C LEU A 329 5.09 0.65 -7.03
N ALA A 330 5.77 0.44 -5.89
CA ALA A 330 5.21 -0.23 -4.72
C ALA A 330 5.13 0.72 -3.51
N GLY A 331 3.94 1.24 -3.22
CA GLY A 331 3.71 2.12 -2.06
C GLY A 331 3.44 1.32 -0.78
N VAL A 332 4.13 1.66 0.30
CA VAL A 332 3.92 1.05 1.64
C VAL A 332 3.64 -0.46 1.57
N PRO A 333 4.50 -1.25 0.90
CA PRO A 333 4.16 -2.63 0.54
C PRO A 333 3.92 -3.49 1.78
N ALA A 334 2.79 -4.19 1.79
CA ALA A 334 2.49 -5.25 2.75
C ALA A 334 3.35 -6.49 2.50
N MET A 335 3.19 -7.54 3.30
CA MET A 335 3.94 -8.81 3.16
C MET A 335 5.47 -8.58 3.15
N SER A 336 5.93 -7.58 3.90
CA SER A 336 7.34 -7.19 4.01
C SER A 336 7.85 -7.53 5.40
N GLU A 337 8.84 -8.39 5.46
CA GLU A 337 9.49 -8.86 6.67
C GLU A 337 8.54 -9.52 7.70
N HIS A 338 7.94 -10.63 7.33
CA HIS A 338 7.18 -11.45 8.27
C HIS A 338 8.04 -11.94 9.46
N SER A 339 9.34 -12.09 9.24
CA SER A 339 10.32 -12.52 10.24
C SER A 339 10.77 -11.41 11.20
N GLY A 340 10.31 -10.17 11.05
CA GLY A 340 10.67 -9.06 11.93
C GLY A 340 10.63 -9.38 13.44
N PRO A 341 9.60 -10.08 13.98
CA PRO A 341 9.55 -10.46 15.39
C PRO A 341 10.68 -11.40 15.84
N LEU A 342 11.36 -12.09 14.93
CA LEU A 342 12.50 -12.97 15.20
C LEU A 342 13.85 -12.25 15.07
N ALA A 343 13.86 -10.99 14.64
CA ALA A 343 15.06 -10.17 14.57
C ALA A 343 15.69 -9.98 15.96
N GLN A 344 16.99 -9.69 15.99
CA GLN A 344 17.70 -9.34 17.20
C GLN A 344 18.40 -7.98 17.01
N PRO A 345 17.85 -6.92 17.60
CA PRO A 345 16.63 -6.80 18.40
C PRO A 345 15.33 -6.99 17.58
N PRO A 346 14.18 -7.38 18.22
CA PRO A 346 12.95 -7.69 17.52
C PRO A 346 12.33 -6.45 16.85
N ARG A 347 11.74 -6.63 15.67
CA ARG A 347 11.03 -5.62 14.90
C ARG A 347 9.58 -6.01 14.69
N GLN A 348 8.72 -5.05 14.34
CA GLN A 348 7.34 -5.36 13.99
C GLN A 348 7.27 -6.06 12.62
N ALA A 349 6.46 -7.13 12.53
CA ALA A 349 6.15 -7.75 11.24
C ALA A 349 5.26 -6.83 10.39
N GLY A 350 5.44 -6.87 9.07
CA GLY A 350 4.49 -6.29 8.11
C GLY A 350 3.14 -7.00 8.12
N TRP A 351 2.10 -6.28 7.68
CA TRP A 351 0.76 -6.87 7.49
C TRP A 351 0.85 -8.11 6.57
N PRO A 352 0.12 -9.22 6.86
CA PRO A 352 -0.94 -9.37 7.86
C PRO A 352 -0.49 -9.91 9.24
N ARG A 353 0.79 -9.93 9.56
CA ARG A 353 1.34 -10.41 10.84
C ARG A 353 0.95 -11.86 11.13
N LEU A 354 1.43 -12.76 10.29
CA LEU A 354 0.99 -14.16 10.27
C LEU A 354 1.33 -14.93 11.55
N TYR A 355 2.42 -14.57 12.23
CA TYR A 355 2.86 -15.17 13.49
C TYR A 355 3.53 -14.13 14.40
N ARG A 356 3.89 -14.53 15.62
CA ARG A 356 4.59 -13.74 16.62
C ARG A 356 5.84 -14.47 17.09
N ALA A 357 6.74 -13.77 17.76
CA ALA A 357 7.78 -14.41 18.57
C ALA A 357 7.21 -14.78 19.95
N ASN A 358 7.56 -15.96 20.43
CA ASN A 358 7.33 -16.35 21.82
C ASN A 358 8.39 -15.74 22.77
N ALA A 359 8.31 -16.01 24.08
CA ALA A 359 9.22 -15.47 25.07
C ALA A 359 10.70 -15.86 24.84
N GLN A 360 10.96 -16.93 24.08
CA GLN A 360 12.31 -17.39 23.72
C GLN A 360 12.81 -16.81 22.38
N GLY A 361 12.07 -15.86 21.77
CA GLY A 361 12.42 -15.29 20.48
C GLY A 361 12.21 -16.23 19.29
N LYS A 362 11.49 -17.35 19.47
CA LYS A 362 11.15 -18.29 18.40
C LYS A 362 9.74 -18.04 17.89
N PRO A 363 9.38 -18.47 16.68
CA PRO A 363 8.02 -18.32 16.20
C PRO A 363 7.03 -19.08 17.10
N ASP A 364 5.87 -18.49 17.36
CA ASP A 364 4.76 -19.13 18.09
C ASP A 364 4.14 -20.29 17.29
N ASN A 365 4.38 -20.35 15.98
CA ASN A 365 3.99 -21.42 15.10
C ASN A 365 5.00 -21.59 13.96
N GLU A 366 5.79 -22.67 14.01
CA GLU A 366 6.85 -22.95 13.03
C GLU A 366 6.33 -23.24 11.62
N LYS A 367 5.16 -23.90 11.47
CA LYS A 367 4.56 -24.17 10.16
C LYS A 367 4.15 -22.84 9.50
N VAL A 368 3.52 -21.94 10.25
CA VAL A 368 3.16 -20.62 9.74
C VAL A 368 4.38 -19.78 9.40
N CYS A 369 5.43 -19.84 10.23
CA CYS A 369 6.68 -19.16 9.95
C CYS A 369 7.30 -19.64 8.62
N ARG A 370 7.35 -20.95 8.40
CA ARG A 370 7.84 -21.54 7.15
C ARG A 370 6.99 -21.13 5.96
N THR A 371 5.67 -21.20 6.07
CA THR A 371 4.76 -20.75 5.01
C THR A 371 4.99 -19.27 4.70
N ALA A 372 5.04 -18.41 5.73
CA ALA A 372 5.21 -16.97 5.56
C ALA A 372 6.46 -16.62 4.75
N ALA A 373 7.54 -17.38 4.86
CA ALA A 373 8.78 -17.15 4.14
C ALA A 373 8.62 -17.28 2.62
N TYR A 374 7.75 -18.16 2.10
CA TYR A 374 7.48 -18.26 0.67
C TYR A 374 6.71 -17.03 0.10
N PHE A 375 6.12 -16.21 0.98
CA PHE A 375 5.29 -15.07 0.59
C PHE A 375 5.87 -13.72 1.04
N ASP A 376 7.09 -13.72 1.60
CA ASP A 376 7.75 -12.50 2.05
C ASP A 376 8.40 -11.75 0.89
N ASN A 377 8.06 -10.46 0.76
CA ASN A 377 8.61 -9.61 -0.28
C ASN A 377 10.13 -9.42 -0.23
N ILE A 378 10.77 -9.68 0.91
CA ILE A 378 12.23 -9.64 1.04
C ILE A 378 12.90 -10.62 0.04
N TYR A 379 12.31 -11.81 -0.13
CA TYR A 379 12.85 -12.83 -1.01
C TYR A 379 12.48 -12.60 -2.47
N PHE A 380 11.29 -12.08 -2.74
CA PHE A 380 10.92 -11.63 -4.09
C PHE A 380 11.82 -10.49 -4.57
N ALA A 381 12.17 -9.54 -3.70
CA ALA A 381 13.01 -8.40 -4.04
C ALA A 381 14.32 -8.77 -4.74
N LYS A 382 14.98 -9.83 -4.31
CA LYS A 382 16.26 -10.32 -4.88
C LYS A 382 16.17 -10.67 -6.38
N ARG A 383 14.97 -10.95 -6.88
CA ARG A 383 14.69 -11.42 -8.25
C ARG A 383 14.24 -10.33 -9.21
N ILE A 384 13.99 -9.12 -8.69
CA ILE A 384 13.49 -8.00 -9.48
C ILE A 384 14.57 -7.49 -10.43
N LYS A 385 14.23 -7.39 -11.72
CA LYS A 385 15.08 -6.81 -12.78
C LYS A 385 14.56 -5.44 -13.25
N ALA A 386 13.35 -5.07 -12.83
CA ALA A 386 12.71 -3.80 -13.13
C ALA A 386 13.33 -2.64 -12.35
N ASP A 387 13.27 -1.44 -12.89
CA ASP A 387 13.42 -0.24 -12.06
C ASP A 387 12.37 -0.27 -10.95
N CYS A 388 12.74 0.01 -9.69
CA CYS A 388 11.88 -0.20 -8.55
C CYS A 388 11.82 1.04 -7.64
N PHE A 389 10.61 1.56 -7.43
CA PHE A 389 10.36 2.71 -6.58
C PHE A 389 9.40 2.34 -5.46
N LEU A 390 9.86 2.52 -4.22
CA LEU A 390 9.09 2.27 -3.02
C LEU A 390 8.72 3.58 -2.33
N SER A 391 7.73 3.54 -1.45
CA SER A 391 7.48 4.61 -0.48
C SER A 391 7.22 4.02 0.89
N THR A 392 7.55 4.77 1.96
CA THR A 392 7.23 4.41 3.32
C THR A 392 6.97 5.63 4.17
N GLY A 393 6.05 5.50 5.13
CA GLY A 393 5.80 6.49 6.18
C GLY A 393 6.41 6.01 7.50
N PHE A 394 7.03 6.93 8.26
CA PHE A 394 7.69 6.53 9.51
C PHE A 394 6.71 6.42 10.69
N VAL A 395 5.41 6.66 10.48
CA VAL A 395 4.34 6.40 11.45
C VAL A 395 3.47 5.22 11.03
N ASP A 396 3.86 4.49 9.98
CA ASP A 396 3.10 3.35 9.48
C ASP A 396 3.29 2.12 10.39
N THR A 397 2.28 1.83 11.19
CA THR A 397 2.23 0.64 12.04
C THR A 397 1.61 -0.57 11.34
N THR A 398 1.04 -0.41 10.15
CA THR A 398 0.46 -1.50 9.34
C THR A 398 1.55 -2.20 8.52
N CYS A 399 2.34 -1.42 7.80
CA CYS A 399 3.51 -1.86 7.06
C CYS A 399 4.74 -1.09 7.59
N PRO A 400 5.35 -1.54 8.69
CA PRO A 400 6.41 -0.81 9.37
C PRO A 400 7.57 -0.47 8.43
N PRO A 401 8.18 0.73 8.56
CA PRO A 401 9.23 1.16 7.65
C PRO A 401 10.45 0.25 7.67
N THR A 402 10.77 -0.41 8.78
CA THR A 402 11.84 -1.41 8.84
C THR A 402 11.64 -2.57 7.88
N GLY A 403 10.42 -3.10 7.79
CA GLY A 403 10.09 -4.15 6.82
C GLY A 403 10.21 -3.66 5.37
N VAL A 404 9.79 -2.42 5.09
CA VAL A 404 9.92 -1.81 3.75
C VAL A 404 11.39 -1.60 3.39
N PHE A 405 12.22 -1.15 4.34
CA PHE A 405 13.66 -1.03 4.13
C PHE A 405 14.35 -2.37 3.96
N ALA A 406 13.92 -3.41 4.69
CA ALA A 406 14.43 -4.77 4.48
C ALA A 406 14.19 -5.25 3.05
N VAL A 407 13.02 -4.95 2.46
CA VAL A 407 12.74 -5.22 1.03
C VAL A 407 13.63 -4.36 0.13
N PHE A 408 13.72 -3.05 0.38
CA PHE A 408 14.51 -2.12 -0.43
C PHE A 408 15.99 -2.48 -0.48
N ASN A 409 16.55 -2.87 0.67
CA ASN A 409 17.97 -3.23 0.79
C ASN A 409 18.29 -4.56 0.07
N ASN A 410 17.30 -5.45 -0.09
CA ASN A 410 17.42 -6.71 -0.83
C ASN A 410 17.20 -6.57 -2.34
N LEU A 411 16.80 -5.39 -2.84
CA LEU A 411 16.74 -5.14 -4.29
C LEU A 411 18.15 -5.17 -4.89
N PRO A 412 18.34 -5.77 -6.09
CA PRO A 412 19.66 -5.84 -6.74
C PRO A 412 20.32 -4.46 -6.92
N GLN A 413 21.64 -4.42 -6.83
CA GLN A 413 22.41 -3.19 -7.06
C GLN A 413 22.40 -2.72 -8.52
N GLY A 414 22.18 -3.64 -9.47
CA GLY A 414 22.20 -3.36 -10.89
C GLY A 414 20.95 -2.69 -11.47
N ILE A 415 19.90 -2.47 -10.65
CA ILE A 415 18.67 -1.79 -11.07
C ILE A 415 18.63 -0.37 -10.51
N ARG A 416 17.88 0.53 -11.16
CA ARG A 416 17.55 1.82 -10.57
C ARG A 416 16.51 1.59 -9.46
N LYS A 417 16.85 1.99 -8.25
CA LYS A 417 15.95 1.89 -7.10
C LYS A 417 15.94 3.18 -6.27
N GLU A 418 14.77 3.58 -5.84
CA GLU A 418 14.57 4.75 -4.99
C GLU A 418 13.48 4.46 -3.95
N ILE A 419 13.58 5.09 -2.79
CA ILE A 419 12.56 5.04 -1.74
C ILE A 419 12.17 6.46 -1.33
N THR A 420 10.87 6.75 -1.35
CA THR A 420 10.31 8.02 -0.88
C THR A 420 9.97 7.89 0.60
N LEU A 421 10.50 8.81 1.41
CA LEU A 421 10.37 8.82 2.86
C LEU A 421 9.43 9.93 3.29
N THR A 422 8.53 9.63 4.24
CA THR A 422 7.61 10.62 4.79
C THR A 422 7.52 10.46 6.31
N PRO A 423 8.35 11.21 7.08
CA PRO A 423 8.50 11.02 8.54
C PRO A 423 7.21 11.14 9.34
N ALA A 424 6.29 12.04 8.95
CA ALA A 424 5.03 12.27 9.66
C ALA A 424 3.83 11.47 9.09
N ALA A 425 4.02 10.64 8.07
CA ALA A 425 2.92 9.90 7.46
C ALA A 425 2.82 8.46 7.95
N GLY A 426 1.57 7.99 8.14
CA GLY A 426 1.23 6.60 8.40
C GLY A 426 1.00 5.80 7.12
N HIS A 427 0.13 4.79 7.20
CA HIS A 427 -0.17 3.86 6.09
C HIS A 427 -0.71 4.52 4.80
N GLY A 428 -1.14 5.76 4.87
CA GLY A 428 -1.53 6.57 3.70
C GLY A 428 -0.37 7.37 3.07
N ALA A 429 0.86 7.17 3.51
CA ALA A 429 2.06 7.85 2.99
C ALA A 429 2.20 7.65 1.49
N PRO A 430 2.89 8.55 0.79
CA PRO A 430 2.59 8.98 -0.57
C PRO A 430 2.01 7.85 -1.38
N ASN A 431 0.70 7.95 -1.59
CA ASN A 431 -0.03 6.89 -2.27
C ASN A 431 0.50 6.79 -3.71
N THR A 432 0.38 5.59 -4.27
CA THR A 432 0.76 5.28 -5.65
C THR A 432 0.06 6.14 -6.71
N LYS A 433 -0.93 6.96 -6.32
CA LYS A 433 -1.65 7.92 -7.17
C LYS A 433 -1.09 9.34 -7.06
N GLY A 434 -0.16 9.56 -6.14
CA GLY A 434 0.45 10.87 -5.93
C GLY A 434 1.38 11.30 -7.06
N ASP A 435 1.62 12.59 -7.19
CA ASP A 435 2.44 13.20 -8.22
C ASP A 435 3.85 12.61 -8.33
N ALA A 436 4.43 12.13 -7.22
CA ALA A 436 5.75 11.51 -7.22
C ALA A 436 5.81 10.23 -8.10
N TYR A 437 4.82 9.34 -7.97
CA TYR A 437 4.75 8.12 -8.80
C TYR A 437 4.40 8.44 -10.24
N LEU A 438 3.50 9.38 -10.50
CA LEU A 438 3.17 9.84 -11.85
C LEU A 438 4.38 10.49 -12.54
N LYS A 439 5.18 11.24 -11.78
CA LYS A 439 6.47 11.79 -12.27
C LYS A 439 7.44 10.68 -12.64
N LYS A 440 7.63 9.67 -11.78
CA LYS A 440 8.51 8.52 -12.07
C LYS A 440 8.04 7.71 -13.28
N LEU A 441 6.73 7.54 -13.43
CA LEU A 441 6.14 6.92 -14.61
C LEU A 441 6.47 7.72 -15.88
N GLY A 442 6.30 9.05 -15.85
CA GLY A 442 6.65 9.95 -16.96
C GLY A 442 8.14 9.90 -17.32
N GLU A 443 9.04 9.97 -16.32
CA GLU A 443 10.50 9.86 -16.50
C GLU A 443 10.90 8.53 -17.15
N SER A 444 10.30 7.43 -16.74
CA SER A 444 10.59 6.09 -17.30
C SER A 444 10.19 5.99 -18.77
N LEU A 445 9.04 6.56 -19.15
CA LEU A 445 8.58 6.59 -20.54
C LEU A 445 9.47 7.47 -21.43
N GLN A 446 9.90 8.64 -20.96
CA GLN A 446 10.77 9.57 -21.71
C GLN A 446 12.15 8.98 -21.94
N LYS A 447 12.78 8.36 -20.95
CA LYS A 447 14.09 7.70 -21.12
C LYS A 447 14.08 6.61 -22.18
N LYS A 448 12.98 5.87 -22.31
CA LYS A 448 12.85 4.82 -23.34
C LYS A 448 12.61 5.39 -24.73
N ALA A 449 11.95 6.53 -24.85
CA ALA A 449 11.79 7.22 -26.14
C ALA A 449 13.14 7.80 -26.66
N ALA A 450 14.03 8.18 -25.74
CA ALA A 450 15.35 8.76 -26.05
C ALA A 450 16.44 7.70 -26.30
N ALA A 451 16.23 6.43 -25.97
CA ALA A 451 17.21 5.38 -26.23
C ALA A 451 17.39 5.17 -27.76
N PRO A 452 18.63 5.25 -28.29
CA PRO A 452 18.84 5.12 -29.71
C PRO A 452 18.35 3.76 -30.22
N ARG A 453 17.54 3.77 -31.29
CA ARG A 453 17.14 2.56 -32.00
C ARG A 453 18.42 1.87 -32.46
N ARG A 454 18.84 0.79 -31.77
CA ARG A 454 19.90 -0.07 -32.33
C ARG A 454 19.43 -0.51 -33.70
N ARG A 455 20.05 0.04 -34.75
CA ARG A 455 19.89 -0.44 -36.13
C ARG A 455 20.35 -1.91 -36.11
N ARG A 456 19.44 -2.80 -36.46
CA ARG A 456 19.77 -4.17 -36.79
C ARG A 456 20.33 -4.21 -38.20
#